data_122fc24565c24358199d336e3bcf18c6
#
_entry.id   122fc24565c24358199d336e3bcf18c6
#
_cell.length_a   1.000
_cell.length_b   1.000
_cell.length_c   1.000
_cell.angle_alpha   90.00
_cell.angle_beta   90.00
_cell.angle_gamma   90.00
#
_symmetry.space_group_name_H-M   'P 1'
#
loop_
_entity.id
_entity.type
_entity.pdbx_description
1 polymer ?
#
loop_
_entity_poly.entity_id
_entity_poly.type
_entity_poly.pdbx_seq_one_letter_code
_entity_poly.pdbx_strand_id
1 'polypeptide(L)'
;RQGPVFAQFILADEINRAPAKVQSALLEAMQERQVTIGGETFKLKEPFLVLATQNPIEQEGTYNLPEAQVDRFMFKVKIGYPDRNEERMIMQRSLTGETSLKLQPVVHPDDILKARKVVRRVYLDEKIENYILDIVFATRQPEASGLPKLKPLISYGASPRASINL
;
A
#
# COMPACT_ATOMS: atom_id res chain seq x y z
N ARG A 1 20.64 -19.24 -2.39
CA ARG A 1 19.25 -19.41 -1.88
C ARG A 1 18.52 -18.09 -2.10
N GLN A 2 17.38 -18.13 -2.79
CA GLN A 2 16.55 -16.93 -3.00
C GLN A 2 16.02 -16.44 -1.64
N GLY A 3 16.14 -15.12 -1.40
CA GLY A 3 15.69 -14.48 -0.16
C GLY A 3 14.19 -14.19 -0.16
N PRO A 4 13.64 -13.59 0.94
CA PRO A 4 12.19 -13.32 1.11
C PRO A 4 11.58 -12.45 0.02
N VAL A 5 12.37 -11.61 -0.66
CA VAL A 5 11.90 -10.71 -1.73
C VAL A 5 11.31 -11.47 -2.93
N PHE A 6 11.62 -12.75 -3.10
CA PHE A 6 11.07 -13.59 -4.17
C PHE A 6 9.70 -14.18 -3.86
N ALA A 7 9.12 -13.89 -2.69
CA ALA A 7 7.73 -14.23 -2.38
C ALA A 7 6.77 -13.34 -3.18
N GLN A 8 5.57 -13.84 -3.45
CA GLN A 8 4.54 -13.08 -4.17
C GLN A 8 3.82 -12.06 -3.28
N PHE A 9 3.76 -12.32 -1.97
CA PHE A 9 3.19 -11.44 -0.95
C PHE A 9 4.27 -11.16 0.09
N ILE A 10 4.59 -9.90 0.27
CA ILE A 10 5.62 -9.43 1.19
C ILE A 10 4.98 -8.52 2.23
N LEU A 11 5.26 -8.79 3.49
CA LEU A 11 5.03 -7.87 4.58
C LEU A 11 6.38 -7.26 4.99
N ALA A 12 6.55 -5.97 4.72
CA ALA A 12 7.71 -5.20 5.15
C ALA A 12 7.34 -4.48 6.45
N ASP A 13 7.61 -5.15 7.57
CA ASP A 13 7.28 -4.61 8.88
C ASP A 13 8.24 -3.49 9.27
N GLU A 14 7.68 -2.41 9.83
CA GLU A 14 8.42 -1.21 10.25
C GLU A 14 9.38 -0.67 9.17
N ILE A 15 8.89 -0.48 7.95
CA ILE A 15 9.71 -0.03 6.81
C ILE A 15 10.44 1.30 7.09
N ASN A 16 9.90 2.14 7.97
CA ASN A 16 10.53 3.39 8.39
C ASN A 16 11.78 3.18 9.27
N ARG A 17 12.06 1.99 9.77
CA ARG A 17 13.32 1.62 10.43
C ARG A 17 14.38 1.13 9.45
N ALA A 18 13.98 0.77 8.25
CA ALA A 18 14.93 0.32 7.24
C ALA A 18 15.73 1.51 6.68
N PRO A 19 17.05 1.35 6.43
CA PRO A 19 17.85 2.37 5.77
C PRO A 19 17.28 2.76 4.40
N ALA A 20 17.49 4.01 3.97
CA ALA A 20 16.95 4.55 2.73
C ALA A 20 17.26 3.68 1.49
N LYS A 21 18.43 3.02 1.46
CA LYS A 21 18.80 2.09 0.39
C LYS A 21 17.89 0.88 0.32
N VAL A 22 17.49 0.33 1.46
CA VAL A 22 16.57 -0.82 1.53
C VAL A 22 15.16 -0.40 1.13
N GLN A 23 14.69 0.75 1.63
CA GLN A 23 13.42 1.34 1.22
C GLN A 23 13.36 1.53 -0.31
N SER A 24 14.39 2.13 -0.90
CA SER A 24 14.47 2.34 -2.36
C SER A 24 14.46 1.03 -3.15
N ALA A 25 15.18 0.01 -2.69
CA ALA A 25 15.20 -1.30 -3.34
C ALA A 25 13.82 -1.99 -3.31
N LEU A 26 13.09 -1.89 -2.19
CA LEU A 26 11.73 -2.42 -2.11
C LEU A 26 10.78 -1.70 -3.05
N LEU A 27 10.88 -0.36 -3.13
CA LEU A 27 10.05 0.45 -4.02
C LEU A 27 10.37 0.21 -5.50
N GLU A 28 11.63 -0.05 -5.84
CA GLU A 28 12.02 -0.49 -7.18
C GLU A 28 11.39 -1.85 -7.51
N ALA A 29 11.48 -2.82 -6.59
CA ALA A 29 10.84 -4.12 -6.76
C ALA A 29 9.32 -4.02 -6.98
N MET A 30 8.64 -3.10 -6.30
CA MET A 30 7.20 -2.85 -6.47
C MET A 30 6.87 -2.31 -7.87
N GLN A 31 7.71 -1.42 -8.41
CA GLN A 31 7.46 -0.78 -9.70
C GLN A 31 7.89 -1.64 -10.88
N GLU A 32 9.13 -2.10 -10.84
CA GLU A 32 9.78 -2.78 -11.97
C GLU A 32 9.52 -4.29 -11.97
N ARG A 33 8.93 -4.84 -10.89
CA ARG A 33 8.70 -6.29 -10.74
C ARG A 33 9.98 -7.10 -10.90
N GLN A 34 11.09 -6.53 -10.45
CA GLN A 34 12.42 -7.14 -10.50
C GLN A 34 13.28 -6.65 -9.34
N VAL A 35 14.33 -7.39 -9.05
CA VAL A 35 15.38 -7.00 -8.09
C VAL A 35 16.74 -7.25 -8.71
N THR A 36 17.69 -6.34 -8.42
CA THR A 36 19.08 -6.47 -8.87
C THR A 36 19.96 -6.82 -7.68
N ILE A 37 20.62 -7.97 -7.75
CA ILE A 37 21.49 -8.51 -6.69
C ILE A 37 22.84 -8.88 -7.32
N GLY A 38 23.93 -8.29 -6.83
CA GLY A 38 25.28 -8.58 -7.33
C GLY A 38 25.51 -8.28 -8.81
N GLY A 39 24.74 -7.32 -9.36
CA GLY A 39 24.81 -6.95 -10.78
C GLY A 39 23.88 -7.78 -11.69
N GLU A 40 23.23 -8.80 -11.17
CA GLU A 40 22.24 -9.61 -11.90
C GLU A 40 20.81 -9.18 -11.56
N THR A 41 19.96 -9.10 -12.58
CA THR A 41 18.54 -8.71 -12.46
C THR A 41 17.65 -9.93 -12.51
N PHE A 42 16.82 -10.09 -11.49
CA PHE A 42 15.88 -11.19 -11.33
C PHE A 42 14.45 -10.66 -11.40
N LYS A 43 13.64 -11.21 -12.30
CA LYS A 43 12.20 -10.92 -12.37
C LYS A 43 11.45 -11.57 -11.22
N LEU A 44 10.52 -10.83 -10.63
CA LEU A 44 9.64 -11.32 -9.56
C LEU A 44 8.39 -11.99 -10.16
N LYS A 45 7.89 -13.01 -9.46
CA LYS A 45 6.67 -13.71 -9.89
C LYS A 45 5.43 -12.87 -9.63
N GLU A 46 4.50 -12.87 -10.57
CA GLU A 46 3.18 -12.29 -10.39
C GLU A 46 2.17 -13.30 -9.81
N PRO A 47 1.13 -12.85 -9.08
CA PRO A 47 0.93 -11.49 -8.59
C PRO A 47 1.98 -11.11 -7.53
N PHE A 48 2.45 -9.87 -7.52
CA PHE A 48 3.39 -9.36 -6.53
C PHE A 48 2.77 -8.22 -5.76
N LEU A 49 2.64 -8.37 -4.45
CA LEU A 49 2.04 -7.39 -3.54
C LEU A 49 2.96 -7.15 -2.35
N VAL A 50 3.13 -5.89 -2.01
CA VAL A 50 3.86 -5.46 -0.81
C VAL A 50 2.90 -4.73 0.12
N LEU A 51 2.85 -5.19 1.36
CA LEU A 51 2.27 -4.48 2.48
C LEU A 51 3.44 -3.96 3.32
N ALA A 52 3.40 -2.69 3.70
CA ALA A 52 4.41 -2.10 4.57
C ALA A 52 3.74 -1.50 5.79
N THR A 53 4.31 -1.73 6.97
CA THR A 53 3.85 -1.06 8.19
C THR A 53 4.81 0.06 8.56
N GLN A 54 4.28 1.07 9.23
CA GLN A 54 5.04 2.14 9.85
C GLN A 54 4.55 2.30 11.29
N ASN A 55 5.48 2.41 12.23
CA ASN A 55 5.15 2.78 13.58
C ASN A 55 5.37 4.31 13.75
N PRO A 56 4.31 5.12 13.87
CA PRO A 56 4.44 6.57 13.96
C PRO A 56 4.90 7.07 15.33
N ILE A 57 4.86 6.22 16.38
CA ILE A 57 5.13 6.61 17.76
C ILE A 57 6.62 6.70 18.03
N GLU A 58 7.42 5.90 17.37
CA GLU A 58 8.87 5.87 17.54
C GLU A 58 9.56 6.84 16.57
N GLN A 59 10.19 7.88 17.12
CA GLN A 59 10.91 8.89 16.32
C GLN A 59 12.41 8.63 16.23
N GLU A 60 13.01 7.96 17.22
CA GLU A 60 14.44 7.64 17.20
C GLU A 60 14.75 6.46 16.28
N GLY A 61 15.77 6.64 15.44
CA GLY A 61 16.23 5.59 14.50
C GLY A 61 15.29 5.33 13.33
N THR A 62 14.36 6.25 13.02
CA THR A 62 13.44 6.11 11.89
C THR A 62 13.86 6.99 10.71
N TYR A 63 13.66 6.46 9.51
CA TYR A 63 13.83 7.13 8.23
C TYR A 63 12.45 7.29 7.58
N ASN A 64 11.83 8.44 7.73
CA ASN A 64 10.53 8.69 7.10
C ASN A 64 10.61 8.52 5.60
N LEU A 65 9.63 7.81 5.02
CA LEU A 65 9.52 7.74 3.56
C LEU A 65 9.14 9.13 3.03
N PRO A 66 9.89 9.66 2.05
CA PRO A 66 9.48 10.85 1.33
C PRO A 66 8.10 10.67 0.68
N GLU A 67 7.34 11.76 0.54
CA GLU A 67 5.99 11.74 -0.06
C GLU A 67 5.95 11.02 -1.42
N ALA A 68 6.94 11.25 -2.27
CA ALA A 68 7.05 10.58 -3.57
C ALA A 68 7.19 9.05 -3.47
N GLN A 69 7.63 8.54 -2.33
CA GLN A 69 7.75 7.11 -2.06
C GLN A 69 6.44 6.55 -1.47
N VAL A 70 5.80 7.31 -0.59
CA VAL A 70 4.48 6.97 -0.04
C VAL A 70 3.42 6.90 -1.14
N ASP A 71 3.48 7.80 -2.12
CA ASP A 71 2.61 7.86 -3.31
C ASP A 71 2.63 6.58 -4.19
N ARG A 72 3.60 5.69 -3.98
CA ARG A 72 3.67 4.39 -4.68
C ARG A 72 2.77 3.32 -4.08
N PHE A 73 2.27 3.54 -2.87
CA PHE A 73 1.30 2.67 -2.22
C PHE A 73 -0.11 3.11 -2.59
N MET A 74 -0.94 2.16 -3.01
CA MET A 74 -2.32 2.42 -3.40
C MET A 74 -3.18 2.88 -2.22
N PHE A 75 -2.93 2.32 -1.03
CA PHE A 75 -3.66 2.61 0.19
C PHE A 75 -2.74 3.01 1.33
N LYS A 76 -3.17 4.00 2.11
CA LYS A 76 -2.65 4.30 3.43
C LYS A 76 -3.75 4.02 4.45
N VAL A 77 -3.61 2.90 5.16
CA VAL A 77 -4.57 2.46 6.16
C VAL A 77 -4.09 2.87 7.55
N LYS A 78 -4.92 3.62 8.27
CA LYS A 78 -4.63 3.99 9.65
C LYS A 78 -5.31 2.98 10.57
N ILE A 79 -4.51 2.27 11.36
CA ILE A 79 -4.98 1.31 12.36
C ILE A 79 -4.98 2.00 13.71
N GLY A 80 -6.14 2.04 14.37
CA GLY A 80 -6.29 2.56 15.74
C GLY A 80 -6.17 1.46 16.79
N TYR A 81 -6.28 1.84 18.05
CA TYR A 81 -6.45 0.87 19.13
C TYR A 81 -7.79 0.16 19.00
N PRO A 82 -7.88 -1.13 19.42
CA PRO A 82 -9.14 -1.84 19.49
C PRO A 82 -10.08 -1.17 20.51
N ASP A 83 -11.38 -1.36 20.32
CA ASP A 83 -12.34 -0.94 21.33
C ASP A 83 -12.31 -1.88 22.56
N ARG A 84 -13.02 -1.50 23.62
CA ARG A 84 -13.02 -2.26 24.90
C ARG A 84 -13.51 -3.71 24.73
N ASN A 85 -14.43 -3.96 23.81
CA ASN A 85 -14.98 -5.31 23.60
C ASN A 85 -14.00 -6.15 22.77
N GLU A 86 -13.40 -5.56 21.75
CA GLU A 86 -12.35 -6.19 20.94
C GLU A 86 -11.14 -6.54 21.82
N GLU A 87 -10.71 -5.63 22.68
CA GLU A 87 -9.59 -5.86 23.61
C GLU A 87 -9.91 -6.99 24.60
N ARG A 88 -11.14 -7.06 25.10
CA ARG A 88 -11.61 -8.19 25.92
C ARG A 88 -11.54 -9.51 25.16
N MET A 89 -11.95 -9.55 23.88
CA MET A 89 -11.84 -10.75 23.05
C MET A 89 -10.39 -11.17 22.82
N ILE A 90 -9.49 -10.21 22.62
CA ILE A 90 -8.06 -10.48 22.49
C ILE A 90 -7.52 -11.13 23.76
N MET A 91 -7.84 -10.58 24.93
CA MET A 91 -7.46 -11.16 26.22
C MET A 91 -7.99 -12.59 26.39
N GLN A 92 -9.26 -12.84 26.10
CA GLN A 92 -9.88 -14.17 26.20
C GLN A 92 -9.18 -15.19 25.30
N ARG A 93 -8.92 -14.83 24.02
CA ARG A 93 -8.19 -15.70 23.08
C ARG A 93 -6.76 -16.01 23.54
N SER A 94 -6.09 -15.02 24.11
CA SER A 94 -4.75 -15.21 24.65
C SER A 94 -4.73 -16.18 25.82
N LEU A 95 -5.75 -16.13 26.69
CA LEU A 95 -5.87 -17.02 27.88
C LEU A 95 -6.23 -18.45 27.49
N THR A 96 -7.01 -18.66 26.42
CA THR A 96 -7.41 -20.01 25.96
C THR A 96 -6.36 -20.70 25.11
N GLY A 97 -5.28 -19.98 24.74
CA GLY A 97 -4.24 -20.52 23.89
C GLY A 97 -4.70 -20.75 22.43
N GLU A 98 -5.88 -20.28 22.04
CA GLU A 98 -6.41 -20.32 20.67
C GLU A 98 -5.68 -19.34 19.75
N THR A 99 -4.37 -19.48 19.67
CA THR A 99 -3.52 -18.56 18.87
C THR A 99 -3.39 -18.93 17.41
N SER A 100 -3.89 -20.09 16.98
CA SER A 100 -3.76 -20.51 15.58
C SER A 100 -5.11 -20.77 14.92
N LEU A 101 -5.63 -19.77 14.23
CA LEU A 101 -6.63 -20.02 13.19
C LEU A 101 -5.94 -20.84 12.09
N LYS A 102 -6.39 -22.09 11.89
CA LYS A 102 -5.99 -22.89 10.72
C LYS A 102 -6.60 -22.27 9.48
N LEU A 103 -5.84 -21.39 8.83
CA LEU A 103 -6.27 -20.79 7.56
C LEU A 103 -6.25 -21.85 6.47
N GLN A 104 -7.31 -21.88 5.66
CA GLN A 104 -7.36 -22.67 4.44
C GLN A 104 -7.22 -21.76 3.23
N PRO A 105 -6.47 -22.16 2.19
CA PRO A 105 -6.38 -21.39 0.97
C PRO A 105 -7.76 -21.34 0.29
N VAL A 106 -8.20 -20.14 -0.09
CA VAL A 106 -9.51 -19.90 -0.74
C VAL A 106 -9.37 -19.53 -2.22
N VAL A 107 -8.18 -19.09 -2.65
CA VAL A 107 -7.88 -18.73 -4.04
C VAL A 107 -6.45 -19.11 -4.38
N HIS A 108 -6.21 -19.40 -5.66
CA HIS A 108 -4.87 -19.62 -6.19
C HIS A 108 -4.32 -18.32 -6.81
N PRO A 109 -2.98 -18.09 -6.84
CA PRO A 109 -2.39 -16.91 -7.50
C PRO A 109 -2.87 -16.66 -8.93
N ASP A 110 -3.09 -17.73 -9.70
CA ASP A 110 -3.61 -17.63 -11.08
C ASP A 110 -5.04 -17.05 -11.14
N ASP A 111 -5.85 -17.24 -10.11
CA ASP A 111 -7.20 -16.68 -10.07
C ASP A 111 -7.17 -15.17 -9.89
N ILE A 112 -6.19 -14.65 -9.15
CA ILE A 112 -5.91 -13.21 -9.04
C ILE A 112 -5.52 -12.63 -10.39
N LEU A 113 -4.67 -13.35 -11.16
CA LEU A 113 -4.27 -12.90 -12.50
C LEU A 113 -5.45 -12.93 -13.48
N LYS A 114 -6.34 -13.92 -13.39
CA LYS A 114 -7.59 -13.95 -14.17
C LYS A 114 -8.50 -12.77 -13.79
N ALA A 115 -8.69 -12.53 -12.50
CA ALA A 115 -9.50 -11.40 -12.00
C ALA A 115 -8.97 -10.06 -12.51
N ARG A 116 -7.65 -9.82 -12.51
CA ARG A 116 -7.04 -8.62 -13.09
C ARG A 116 -7.40 -8.41 -14.57
N LYS A 117 -7.46 -9.50 -15.36
CA LYS A 117 -7.85 -9.42 -16.77
C LYS A 117 -9.32 -9.02 -16.94
N VAL A 118 -10.18 -9.46 -16.03
CA VAL A 118 -11.60 -9.08 -16.03
C VAL A 118 -11.78 -7.61 -15.66
N VAL A 119 -11.13 -7.16 -14.58
CA VAL A 119 -11.17 -5.75 -14.14
C VAL A 119 -10.77 -4.80 -15.26
N ARG A 120 -9.74 -5.11 -16.04
CA ARG A 120 -9.29 -4.29 -17.18
C ARG A 120 -10.30 -4.19 -18.33
N ARG A 121 -11.36 -4.98 -18.32
CA ARG A 121 -12.45 -4.95 -19.33
C ARG A 121 -13.68 -4.20 -18.83
N VAL A 122 -13.69 -3.77 -17.58
CA VAL A 122 -14.77 -2.93 -17.04
C VAL A 122 -14.75 -1.61 -17.79
N TYR A 123 -15.89 -1.28 -18.38
CA TYR A 123 -16.07 0.00 -19.07
C TYR A 123 -16.15 1.14 -18.05
N LEU A 124 -15.38 2.19 -18.30
CA LEU A 124 -15.43 3.43 -17.54
C LEU A 124 -16.08 4.51 -18.43
N ASP A 125 -17.19 5.06 -17.96
CA ASP A 125 -17.90 6.14 -18.66
C ASP A 125 -17.14 7.46 -18.51
N GLU A 126 -17.12 8.27 -19.57
CA GLU A 126 -16.45 9.59 -19.60
C GLU A 126 -16.86 10.50 -18.43
N LYS A 127 -18.12 10.42 -17.99
CA LYS A 127 -18.60 11.19 -16.82
C LYS A 127 -17.90 10.76 -15.53
N ILE A 128 -17.59 9.48 -15.40
CA ILE A 128 -16.85 8.97 -14.24
C ILE A 128 -15.37 9.33 -14.34
N GLU A 129 -14.79 9.29 -15.55
CA GLU A 129 -13.42 9.78 -15.76
C GLU A 129 -13.30 11.25 -15.35
N ASN A 130 -14.21 12.10 -15.81
CA ASN A 130 -14.24 13.51 -15.43
C ASN A 130 -14.43 13.70 -13.92
N TYR A 131 -15.32 12.93 -13.29
CA TYR A 131 -15.53 13.00 -11.85
C TYR A 131 -14.26 12.62 -11.06
N ILE A 132 -13.53 11.58 -11.48
CA ILE A 132 -12.23 11.22 -10.91
C ILE A 132 -11.23 12.36 -11.05
N LEU A 133 -11.15 12.96 -12.24
CA LEU A 133 -10.26 14.09 -12.48
C LEU A 133 -10.63 15.29 -11.62
N ASP A 134 -11.92 15.61 -11.48
CA ASP A 134 -12.39 16.71 -10.62
C ASP A 134 -11.96 16.51 -9.16
N ILE A 135 -12.09 15.30 -8.62
CA ILE A 135 -11.62 14.98 -7.27
C ILE A 135 -10.11 15.20 -7.16
N VAL A 136 -9.33 14.66 -8.08
CA VAL A 136 -7.87 14.76 -8.04
C VAL A 136 -7.40 16.21 -8.21
N PHE A 137 -7.98 16.96 -9.15
CA PHE A 137 -7.66 18.37 -9.36
C PHE A 137 -8.09 19.25 -8.19
N ALA A 138 -9.22 18.95 -7.54
CA ALA A 138 -9.63 19.65 -6.32
C ALA A 138 -8.58 19.54 -5.19
N THR A 139 -7.85 18.45 -5.12
CA THR A 139 -6.73 18.33 -4.15
C THR A 139 -5.52 19.18 -4.51
N ARG A 140 -5.32 19.49 -5.81
CA ARG A 140 -4.18 20.29 -6.29
C ARG A 140 -4.49 21.78 -6.31
N GLN A 141 -5.72 22.12 -6.68
CA GLN A 141 -6.22 23.49 -6.87
C GLN A 141 -7.59 23.66 -6.20
N PRO A 142 -7.67 23.55 -4.86
CA PRO A 142 -8.95 23.61 -4.15
C PRO A 142 -9.68 24.93 -4.36
N GLU A 143 -8.97 26.05 -4.50
CA GLU A 143 -9.55 27.37 -4.74
C GLU A 143 -10.26 27.43 -6.11
N ALA A 144 -9.62 26.94 -7.16
CA ALA A 144 -10.19 26.87 -8.50
C ALA A 144 -11.38 25.91 -8.60
N SER A 145 -11.42 24.90 -7.73
CA SER A 145 -12.50 23.92 -7.61
C SER A 145 -13.64 24.38 -6.68
N GLY A 146 -13.65 25.66 -6.24
CA GLY A 146 -14.68 26.20 -5.35
C GLY A 146 -14.58 25.74 -3.89
N LEU A 147 -13.44 25.19 -3.47
CA LEU A 147 -13.20 24.64 -2.14
C LEU A 147 -12.05 25.36 -1.39
N PRO A 148 -12.05 26.71 -1.30
CA PRO A 148 -10.91 27.46 -0.74
C PRO A 148 -10.60 27.10 0.71
N LYS A 149 -11.60 26.65 1.48
CA LYS A 149 -11.43 26.22 2.88
C LYS A 149 -10.55 25.00 3.03
N LEU A 150 -10.36 24.19 2.00
CA LEU A 150 -9.50 23.00 2.03
C LEU A 150 -8.03 23.34 1.79
N LYS A 151 -7.70 24.49 1.22
CA LYS A 151 -6.32 24.90 0.91
C LYS A 151 -5.36 24.74 2.10
N PRO A 152 -5.67 25.27 3.30
CA PRO A 152 -4.76 25.14 4.45
C PRO A 152 -4.68 23.72 5.02
N LEU A 153 -5.58 22.80 4.62
CA LEU A 153 -5.64 21.43 5.13
C LEU A 153 -4.89 20.44 4.22
N ILE A 154 -4.50 20.88 3.02
CA ILE A 154 -3.84 20.02 2.04
C ILE A 154 -2.41 20.48 1.86
N SER A 155 -1.45 19.71 2.36
CA SER A 155 -0.03 19.99 2.20
C SER A 155 0.45 19.71 0.77
N TYR A 156 -0.03 18.62 0.17
CA TYR A 156 0.31 18.17 -1.18
C TYR A 156 -0.93 17.67 -1.90
N GLY A 157 -1.12 18.11 -3.15
CA GLY A 157 -2.17 17.57 -4.01
C GLY A 157 -1.84 16.15 -4.48
N ALA A 158 -2.85 15.36 -4.76
CA ALA A 158 -2.71 13.99 -5.24
C ALA A 158 -1.95 13.91 -6.57
N SER A 159 -1.11 12.89 -6.75
CA SER A 159 -0.35 12.66 -7.98
C SER A 159 -1.22 12.07 -9.11
N PRO A 160 -0.71 11.97 -10.35
CA PRO A 160 -1.40 11.25 -11.42
C PRO A 160 -1.69 9.78 -11.10
N ARG A 161 -0.95 9.16 -10.17
CA ARG A 161 -1.25 7.81 -9.70
C ARG A 161 -2.61 7.70 -9.03
N ALA A 162 -3.06 8.76 -8.35
CA ALA A 162 -4.39 8.78 -7.77
C ALA A 162 -5.48 8.64 -8.83
N SER A 163 -5.35 9.33 -9.98
CA SER A 163 -6.29 9.17 -11.09
C SER A 163 -6.30 7.76 -11.70
N ILE A 164 -5.17 7.03 -11.61
CA ILE A 164 -5.07 5.65 -12.12
C ILE A 164 -5.65 4.65 -11.12
N ASN A 165 -5.59 4.95 -9.82
CA ASN A 165 -5.99 4.05 -8.75
C ASN A 165 -7.45 4.20 -8.32
N LEU A 166 -8.11 5.33 -8.67
CA LEU A 166 -9.54 5.57 -8.49
C LEU A 166 -10.36 4.97 -9.62
#